data_dc65989507fb4749a967267ff2135177
#
_entry.id   dc65989507fb4749a967267ff2135177
#
_cell.length_a   1.000
_cell.length_b   1.000
_cell.length_c   1.000
_cell.angle_alpha   90.00
_cell.angle_beta   90.00
_cell.angle_gamma   90.00
#
_symmetry.space_group_name_H-M   'P 1'
#
loop_
_entity.id
_entity.type
_entity.pdbx_description
1 polymer ?
#
loop_
_entity_poly.entity_id
_entity_poly.type
_entity_poly.pdbx_seq_one_letter_code
_entity_poly.pdbx_strand_id
1 'polypeptide(L)'
;MSDVLASLLNAQLDVGLGKPILWREVIGNLFGLASALGGARRRLWAWPVGIIGNVILFTVFLGGVFHTPQDLNLWGQAGRQIFFLATSAYGWVVWAATRHNNGASQVAVHPRWATRRERILALTATVIMLVVFTFALKALGSWGPLSDSWILTGSILATWGMARGWNEFWFVWIAVDVVGVPLLATAQYYPSALMYVFYGAFCL
;
A
#
# COMPACT_ATOMS: atom_id res chain seq x y z
N MET A 1 -23.16 -18.75 13.26
CA MET A 1 -22.12 -17.70 13.45
C MET A 1 -21.23 -17.53 12.22
N SER A 2 -20.97 -18.62 11.45
CA SER A 2 -20.24 -18.58 10.17
C SER A 2 -20.93 -17.75 9.10
N ASP A 3 -22.26 -17.87 8.95
CA ASP A 3 -23.03 -17.25 7.86
C ASP A 3 -23.19 -15.74 8.02
N VAL A 4 -23.34 -15.26 9.26
CA VAL A 4 -23.41 -13.81 9.55
C VAL A 4 -22.06 -13.16 9.32
N LEU A 5 -20.98 -13.80 9.71
CA LEU A 5 -19.63 -13.31 9.49
C LEU A 5 -19.30 -13.27 7.99
N ALA A 6 -19.67 -14.32 7.25
CA ALA A 6 -19.51 -14.38 5.81
C ALA A 6 -20.34 -13.31 5.08
N SER A 7 -21.58 -13.05 5.52
CA SER A 7 -22.43 -12.00 4.94
C SER A 7 -21.88 -10.59 5.21
N LEU A 8 -21.35 -10.33 6.41
CA LEU A 8 -20.72 -9.06 6.74
C LEU A 8 -19.41 -8.85 5.96
N LEU A 9 -18.59 -9.90 5.85
CA LEU A 9 -17.34 -9.83 5.10
C LEU A 9 -17.56 -9.63 3.59
N ASN A 10 -18.66 -10.11 3.04
CA ASN A 10 -19.01 -9.98 1.63
C ASN A 10 -20.11 -8.95 1.38
N ALA A 11 -20.41 -8.08 2.37
CA ALA A 11 -21.34 -7.00 2.18
C ALA A 11 -20.90 -6.10 1.01
N GLN A 12 -21.84 -5.84 0.10
CA GLN A 12 -21.60 -5.16 -1.17
C GLN A 12 -22.54 -3.98 -1.33
N LEU A 13 -22.08 -2.97 -2.04
CA LEU A 13 -22.85 -1.82 -2.48
C LEU A 13 -22.87 -1.80 -4.00
N ASP A 14 -24.04 -2.00 -4.59
CA ASP A 14 -24.21 -1.82 -6.03
C ASP A 14 -24.46 -0.34 -6.34
N VAL A 15 -23.54 0.25 -7.09
CA VAL A 15 -23.60 1.66 -7.52
C VAL A 15 -23.81 1.78 -9.03
N GLY A 16 -24.08 0.68 -9.73
CA GLY A 16 -24.33 0.66 -11.16
C GLY A 16 -23.09 0.90 -12.04
N LEU A 17 -21.88 0.81 -11.49
CA LEU A 17 -20.60 1.05 -12.20
C LEU A 17 -19.93 -0.25 -12.68
N GLY A 18 -20.68 -1.35 -12.78
CA GLY A 18 -20.14 -2.66 -13.15
C GLY A 18 -20.19 -3.64 -11.98
N LYS A 19 -19.04 -4.06 -11.43
CA LYS A 19 -19.05 -4.93 -10.25
C LYS A 19 -19.33 -4.15 -8.97
N PRO A 20 -20.04 -4.74 -8.00
CA PRO A 20 -20.38 -4.06 -6.76
C PRO A 20 -19.13 -3.75 -5.93
N ILE A 21 -19.19 -2.65 -5.19
CA ILE A 21 -18.14 -2.22 -4.26
C ILE A 21 -18.25 -3.05 -2.99
N LEU A 22 -17.12 -3.61 -2.54
CA LEU A 22 -17.02 -4.28 -1.25
C LEU A 22 -16.91 -3.29 -0.11
N TRP A 23 -17.70 -3.45 0.93
CA TRP A 23 -17.52 -2.68 2.17
C TRP A 23 -16.14 -2.87 2.79
N ARG A 24 -15.56 -4.09 2.68
CA ARG A 24 -14.18 -4.36 3.12
C ARG A 24 -13.16 -3.44 2.44
N GLU A 25 -13.34 -3.17 1.15
CA GLU A 25 -12.45 -2.27 0.42
C GLU A 25 -12.55 -0.84 0.95
N VAL A 26 -13.76 -0.35 1.14
CA VAL A 26 -14.01 0.99 1.71
C VAL A 26 -13.40 1.09 3.13
N ILE A 27 -13.71 0.14 3.99
CA ILE A 27 -13.24 0.11 5.37
C ILE A 27 -11.71 0.02 5.41
N GLY A 28 -11.09 -0.89 4.64
CA GLY A 28 -9.63 -1.03 4.57
C GLY A 28 -8.93 0.25 4.13
N ASN A 29 -9.47 0.95 3.12
CA ASN A 29 -8.96 2.24 2.68
C ASN A 29 -9.14 3.35 3.73
N LEU A 30 -10.26 3.38 4.45
CA LEU A 30 -10.48 4.32 5.55
C LEU A 30 -9.49 4.11 6.70
N PHE A 31 -9.19 2.85 7.06
CA PHE A 31 -8.14 2.53 8.03
C PHE A 31 -6.77 2.98 7.53
N GLY A 32 -6.45 2.77 6.24
CA GLY A 32 -5.22 3.26 5.61
C GLY A 32 -5.10 4.78 5.68
N LEU A 33 -6.16 5.52 5.34
CA LEU A 33 -6.21 6.97 5.43
C LEU A 33 -6.04 7.45 6.87
N ALA A 34 -6.77 6.87 7.82
CA ALA A 34 -6.65 7.20 9.25
C ALA A 34 -5.23 6.97 9.75
N SER A 35 -4.60 5.85 9.36
CA SER A 35 -3.21 5.54 9.67
C SER A 35 -2.25 6.60 9.11
N ALA A 36 -2.41 6.98 7.84
CA ALA A 36 -1.56 8.00 7.21
C ALA A 36 -1.68 9.37 7.93
N LEU A 37 -2.91 9.81 8.21
CA LEU A 37 -3.17 11.07 8.95
C LEU A 37 -2.67 11.02 10.39
N GLY A 38 -2.82 9.88 11.06
CA GLY A 38 -2.29 9.65 12.39
C GLY A 38 -0.76 9.64 12.42
N GLY A 39 -0.13 9.01 11.42
CA GLY A 39 1.31 8.97 11.22
C GLY A 39 1.90 10.36 10.97
N ALA A 40 1.27 11.15 10.09
CA ALA A 40 1.65 12.55 9.84
C ALA A 40 1.60 13.41 11.13
N ARG A 41 0.65 13.11 12.03
CA ARG A 41 0.54 13.75 13.35
C ARG A 41 1.38 13.05 14.45
N ARG A 42 2.26 12.14 14.08
CA ARG A 42 3.14 11.37 14.99
C ARG A 42 2.38 10.63 16.10
N ARG A 43 1.18 10.13 15.82
CA ARG A 43 0.35 9.39 16.79
C ARG A 43 0.68 7.91 16.78
N LEU A 44 0.94 7.32 17.95
CA LEU A 44 1.30 5.90 18.09
C LEU A 44 0.19 4.96 17.59
N TRP A 45 -1.09 5.34 17.77
CA TRP A 45 -2.24 4.56 17.33
C TRP A 45 -2.31 4.39 15.79
N ALA A 46 -1.58 5.22 15.03
CA ALA A 46 -1.54 5.12 13.56
C ALA A 46 -1.05 3.74 13.10
N TRP A 47 -0.10 3.15 13.83
CA TRP A 47 0.50 1.87 13.46
C TRP A 47 -0.49 0.70 13.53
N PRO A 48 -1.16 0.41 14.68
CA PRO A 48 -2.14 -0.67 14.73
C PRO A 48 -3.32 -0.44 13.79
N VAL A 49 -3.76 0.81 13.58
CA VAL A 49 -4.81 1.13 12.61
C VAL A 49 -4.35 0.77 11.19
N GLY A 50 -3.10 1.08 10.82
CA GLY A 50 -2.52 0.70 9.53
C GLY A 50 -2.41 -0.83 9.36
N ILE A 51 -2.03 -1.55 10.42
CA ILE A 51 -1.98 -3.02 10.39
C ILE A 51 -3.36 -3.60 10.05
N ILE A 52 -4.42 -3.12 10.71
CA ILE A 52 -5.79 -3.57 10.46
C ILE A 52 -6.19 -3.29 9.00
N GLY A 53 -5.93 -2.07 8.51
CA GLY A 53 -6.22 -1.69 7.12
C GLY A 53 -5.50 -2.58 6.11
N ASN A 54 -4.21 -2.85 6.33
CA ASN A 54 -3.42 -3.71 5.44
C ASN A 54 -3.92 -5.15 5.43
N VAL A 55 -4.32 -5.72 6.58
CA VAL A 55 -4.91 -7.07 6.64
C VAL A 55 -6.23 -7.14 5.86
N ILE A 56 -7.09 -6.14 6.02
CA ILE A 56 -8.36 -6.07 5.30
C ILE A 56 -8.10 -5.98 3.79
N LEU A 57 -7.26 -5.04 3.34
CA LEU A 57 -6.96 -4.83 1.92
C LEU A 57 -6.24 -6.02 1.28
N PHE A 58 -5.41 -6.76 2.04
CA PHE A 58 -4.83 -8.01 1.56
C PHE A 58 -5.90 -8.99 1.09
N THR A 59 -6.98 -9.15 1.87
CA THR A 59 -8.09 -10.04 1.49
C THR A 59 -8.92 -9.51 0.31
N VAL A 60 -8.94 -8.20 0.09
CA VAL A 60 -9.63 -7.56 -1.03
C VAL A 60 -8.88 -7.80 -2.33
N PHE A 61 -7.55 -7.60 -2.34
CA PHE A 61 -6.75 -7.72 -3.56
C PHE A 61 -6.50 -9.18 -4.01
N LEU A 62 -6.83 -10.16 -3.19
CA LEU A 62 -6.86 -11.57 -3.56
C LEU A 62 -8.31 -12.04 -3.79
N GLY A 63 -8.99 -11.34 -4.68
CA GLY A 63 -10.41 -11.55 -4.95
C GLY A 63 -10.77 -12.96 -5.38
N GLY A 64 -9.95 -13.60 -6.21
CA GLY A 64 -10.16 -14.99 -6.61
C GLY A 64 -9.95 -15.98 -5.46
N VAL A 65 -9.11 -15.66 -4.46
CA VAL A 65 -8.90 -16.51 -3.28
C VAL A 65 -10.00 -16.30 -2.24
N PHE A 66 -10.42 -15.05 -2.02
CA PHE A 66 -11.42 -14.68 -1.00
C PHE A 66 -12.83 -14.49 -1.56
N HIS A 67 -13.06 -14.92 -2.80
CA HIS A 67 -14.36 -14.89 -3.48
C HIS A 67 -15.03 -13.51 -3.46
N THR A 68 -14.27 -12.47 -3.84
CA THR A 68 -14.82 -11.12 -3.99
C THR A 68 -15.53 -10.97 -5.35
N PRO A 69 -16.41 -9.98 -5.53
CA PRO A 69 -17.11 -9.76 -6.80
C PRO A 69 -16.17 -9.52 -7.99
N GLN A 70 -14.99 -8.96 -7.75
CA GLN A 70 -13.98 -8.71 -8.77
C GLN A 70 -13.40 -10.01 -9.33
N ASP A 71 -13.31 -11.06 -8.48
CA ASP A 71 -12.79 -12.38 -8.83
C ASP A 71 -11.41 -12.34 -9.52
N LEU A 72 -10.58 -11.42 -9.08
CA LEU A 72 -9.23 -11.16 -9.59
C LEU A 72 -8.21 -11.29 -8.48
N ASN A 73 -7.01 -11.77 -8.82
CA ASN A 73 -5.87 -11.76 -7.91
C ASN A 73 -4.84 -10.72 -8.36
N LEU A 74 -4.68 -9.68 -7.56
CA LEU A 74 -3.62 -8.68 -7.67
C LEU A 74 -2.52 -9.01 -6.65
N TRP A 75 -1.69 -10.01 -6.96
CA TRP A 75 -0.66 -10.53 -6.06
C TRP A 75 0.38 -9.50 -5.64
N GLY A 76 0.71 -8.54 -6.52
CA GLY A 76 1.62 -7.44 -6.17
C GLY A 76 0.98 -6.46 -5.18
N GLN A 77 -0.31 -6.13 -5.36
CA GLN A 77 -1.05 -5.33 -4.39
C GLN A 77 -1.16 -6.05 -3.04
N ALA A 78 -1.44 -7.35 -3.05
CA ALA A 78 -1.47 -8.16 -1.82
C ALA A 78 -0.08 -8.22 -1.16
N GLY A 79 0.98 -8.45 -1.93
CA GLY A 79 2.37 -8.41 -1.45
C GLY A 79 2.74 -7.06 -0.84
N ARG A 80 2.28 -5.97 -1.43
CA ARG A 80 2.43 -4.62 -0.87
C ARG A 80 1.75 -4.48 0.50
N GLN A 81 0.57 -5.06 0.71
CA GLN A 81 -0.06 -5.04 2.03
C GLN A 81 0.76 -5.79 3.07
N ILE A 82 1.36 -6.94 2.71
CA ILE A 82 2.29 -7.68 3.59
C ILE A 82 3.51 -6.81 3.92
N PHE A 83 4.10 -6.14 2.93
CA PHE A 83 5.23 -5.23 3.14
C PHE A 83 4.86 -4.09 4.11
N PHE A 84 3.71 -3.44 3.92
CA PHE A 84 3.26 -2.37 4.80
C PHE A 84 2.86 -2.87 6.19
N LEU A 85 2.34 -4.09 6.30
CA LEU A 85 2.08 -4.73 7.59
C LEU A 85 3.38 -4.93 8.37
N ALA A 86 4.42 -5.47 7.73
CA ALA A 86 5.73 -5.67 8.35
C ALA A 86 6.38 -4.34 8.76
N THR A 87 6.35 -3.33 7.89
CA THR A 87 6.90 -2.00 8.20
C THR A 87 6.10 -1.28 9.29
N SER A 88 4.78 -1.46 9.34
CA SER A 88 3.92 -0.91 10.40
C SER A 88 4.21 -1.58 11.75
N ALA A 89 4.35 -2.90 11.78
CA ALA A 89 4.71 -3.62 12.99
C ALA A 89 6.08 -3.19 13.53
N TYR A 90 7.08 -3.09 12.64
CA TYR A 90 8.41 -2.58 13.00
C TYR A 90 8.35 -1.13 13.53
N GLY A 91 7.68 -0.24 12.80
CA GLY A 91 7.52 1.16 13.19
C GLY A 91 6.81 1.30 14.54
N TRP A 92 5.79 0.48 14.81
CA TRP A 92 5.11 0.46 16.10
C TRP A 92 6.04 0.12 17.25
N VAL A 93 6.82 -0.97 17.11
CA VAL A 93 7.80 -1.38 18.13
C VAL A 93 8.83 -0.29 18.39
N VAL A 94 9.42 0.27 17.33
CA VAL A 94 10.44 1.33 17.45
C VAL A 94 9.88 2.58 18.12
N TRP A 95 8.70 3.04 17.70
CA TRP A 95 8.09 4.23 18.28
C TRP A 95 7.63 4.04 19.73
N ALA A 96 7.12 2.85 20.06
CA ALA A 96 6.74 2.52 21.42
C ALA A 96 7.97 2.53 22.36
N ALA A 97 9.08 1.91 21.92
CA ALA A 97 10.35 1.90 22.67
C ALA A 97 10.95 3.31 22.83
N THR A 98 10.96 4.11 21.75
CA THR A 98 11.50 5.48 21.81
C THR A 98 10.69 6.39 22.72
N ARG A 99 9.36 6.23 22.73
CA ARG A 99 8.47 7.00 23.61
C ARG A 99 8.68 6.68 25.08
N HIS A 100 9.08 5.45 25.39
CA HIS A 100 9.37 5.03 26.74
C HIS A 100 10.69 5.59 27.26
N ASN A 101 11.70 5.72 26.38
CA ASN A 101 13.08 6.06 26.75
C ASN A 101 13.44 7.53 26.65
N ASN A 102 12.75 8.34 25.83
CA ASN A 102 13.11 9.74 25.61
C ASN A 102 11.88 10.64 25.52
N GLY A 103 11.83 11.67 26.35
CA GLY A 103 10.94 12.81 26.15
C GLY A 103 11.13 13.40 24.74
N ALA A 104 10.01 13.70 24.10
CA ALA A 104 9.87 14.12 22.71
C ALA A 104 10.99 15.05 22.22
N SER A 105 11.53 14.76 21.05
CA SER A 105 12.19 15.66 20.09
C SER A 105 13.57 15.20 19.63
N GLN A 106 13.59 14.23 18.72
CA GLN A 106 14.65 14.20 17.72
C GLN A 106 14.04 13.97 16.34
N VAL A 107 14.35 14.86 15.38
CA VAL A 107 14.04 14.67 13.97
C VAL A 107 14.83 13.44 13.51
N ALA A 108 14.13 12.33 13.29
CA ALA A 108 14.73 11.03 13.03
C ALA A 108 15.58 11.01 11.74
N VAL A 109 15.22 11.83 10.73
CA VAL A 109 15.91 11.88 9.44
C VAL A 109 15.84 13.30 8.87
N HIS A 110 16.98 13.83 8.39
CA HIS A 110 17.01 15.12 7.69
C HIS A 110 16.74 14.92 6.19
N PRO A 111 15.80 15.69 5.59
CA PRO A 111 15.55 15.68 4.16
C PRO A 111 16.81 16.02 3.35
N ARG A 112 17.11 15.22 2.33
CA ARG A 112 18.26 15.43 1.45
C ARG A 112 17.97 14.84 0.06
N TRP A 113 18.73 15.25 -0.93
CA TRP A 113 18.76 14.56 -2.21
C TRP A 113 19.66 13.34 -2.16
N ALA A 114 19.29 12.28 -2.84
CA ALA A 114 20.10 11.08 -2.96
C ALA A 114 21.39 11.39 -3.74
N THR A 115 22.51 10.80 -3.32
CA THR A 115 23.79 10.89 -4.04
C THR A 115 23.71 10.16 -5.37
N ARG A 116 24.64 10.45 -6.30
CA ARG A 116 24.70 9.76 -7.60
C ARG A 116 24.81 8.23 -7.44
N ARG A 117 25.59 7.77 -6.47
CA ARG A 117 25.73 6.32 -6.19
C ARG A 117 24.41 5.72 -5.71
N GLU A 118 23.73 6.37 -4.77
CA GLU A 118 22.42 5.93 -4.25
C GLU A 118 21.37 5.89 -5.36
N ARG A 119 21.32 6.88 -6.25
CA ARG A 119 20.41 6.90 -7.42
C ARG A 119 20.70 5.74 -8.38
N ILE A 120 21.98 5.46 -8.69
CA ILE A 120 22.34 4.34 -9.56
C ILE A 120 21.95 3.02 -8.91
N LEU A 121 22.26 2.81 -7.62
CA LEU A 121 21.87 1.60 -6.89
C LEU A 121 20.35 1.44 -6.82
N ALA A 122 19.62 2.52 -6.52
CA ALA A 122 18.16 2.50 -6.48
C ALA A 122 17.57 2.15 -7.84
N LEU A 123 18.06 2.76 -8.93
CA LEU A 123 17.60 2.47 -10.29
C LEU A 123 17.90 1.01 -10.68
N THR A 124 19.12 0.53 -10.42
CA THR A 124 19.49 -0.87 -10.70
C THR A 124 18.63 -1.84 -9.90
N ALA A 125 18.44 -1.60 -8.60
CA ALA A 125 17.56 -2.42 -7.76
C ALA A 125 16.11 -2.39 -8.27
N THR A 126 15.61 -1.22 -8.68
CA THR A 126 14.27 -1.08 -9.26
C THR A 126 14.09 -1.93 -10.50
N VAL A 127 15.05 -1.88 -11.45
CA VAL A 127 14.99 -2.67 -12.68
C VAL A 127 15.02 -4.18 -12.35
N ILE A 128 15.91 -4.61 -11.48
CA ILE A 128 15.99 -6.01 -11.05
C ILE A 128 14.70 -6.46 -10.39
N MET A 129 14.20 -5.70 -9.40
CA MET A 129 12.95 -6.03 -8.71
C MET A 129 11.77 -6.07 -9.67
N LEU A 130 11.67 -5.10 -10.59
CA LEU A 130 10.58 -5.05 -11.57
C LEU A 130 10.59 -6.31 -12.45
N VAL A 131 11.75 -6.73 -12.95
CA VAL A 131 11.87 -7.94 -13.75
C VAL A 131 11.51 -9.17 -12.94
N VAL A 132 12.11 -9.35 -11.76
CA VAL A 132 11.88 -10.51 -10.90
C VAL A 132 10.42 -10.61 -10.48
N PHE A 133 9.83 -9.50 -10.01
CA PHE A 133 8.44 -9.50 -9.59
C PHE A 133 7.48 -9.69 -10.77
N THR A 134 7.76 -9.15 -11.95
CA THR A 134 6.91 -9.37 -13.12
C THR A 134 6.82 -10.87 -13.47
N PHE A 135 7.95 -11.57 -13.49
CA PHE A 135 7.95 -13.01 -13.74
C PHE A 135 7.28 -13.81 -12.61
N ALA A 136 7.58 -13.46 -11.35
CA ALA A 136 6.97 -14.12 -10.19
C ALA A 136 5.45 -13.92 -10.15
N LEU A 137 4.98 -12.68 -10.33
CA LEU A 137 3.56 -12.36 -10.31
C LEU A 137 2.81 -12.95 -11.50
N LYS A 138 3.46 -13.03 -12.68
CA LYS A 138 2.92 -13.74 -13.83
C LYS A 138 2.77 -15.24 -13.53
N ALA A 139 3.75 -15.87 -12.89
CA ALA A 139 3.70 -17.29 -12.50
C ALA A 139 2.61 -17.56 -11.45
N LEU A 140 2.33 -16.59 -10.57
CA LEU A 140 1.24 -16.64 -9.59
C LEU A 140 -0.15 -16.33 -10.20
N GLY A 141 -0.22 -15.98 -11.49
CA GLY A 141 -1.49 -15.64 -12.15
C GLY A 141 -2.05 -14.28 -11.73
N SER A 142 -1.19 -13.28 -11.45
CA SER A 142 -1.67 -11.90 -11.18
C SER A 142 -2.36 -11.34 -12.41
N TRP A 143 -3.46 -10.61 -12.21
CA TRP A 143 -4.29 -10.07 -13.31
C TRP A 143 -3.54 -9.06 -14.19
N GLY A 144 -2.68 -8.24 -13.62
CA GLY A 144 -1.90 -7.25 -14.36
C GLY A 144 -0.42 -7.28 -13.92
N PRO A 145 0.36 -8.34 -14.22
CA PRO A 145 1.63 -8.61 -13.56
C PRO A 145 2.67 -7.52 -13.70
N LEU A 146 2.73 -6.81 -14.83
CA LEU A 146 3.69 -5.71 -15.02
C LEU A 146 3.31 -4.47 -14.19
N SER A 147 2.07 -4.02 -14.29
CA SER A 147 1.58 -2.86 -13.51
C SER A 147 1.59 -3.15 -12.02
N ASP A 148 1.21 -4.35 -11.63
CA ASP A 148 1.21 -4.83 -10.24
C ASP A 148 2.63 -4.90 -9.66
N SER A 149 3.61 -5.35 -10.48
CA SER A 149 5.04 -5.35 -10.14
C SER A 149 5.61 -3.93 -10.00
N TRP A 150 5.19 -3.02 -10.88
CA TRP A 150 5.58 -1.61 -10.82
C TRP A 150 5.16 -0.99 -9.48
N ILE A 151 3.91 -1.20 -9.10
CA ILE A 151 3.35 -0.66 -7.86
C ILE A 151 4.07 -1.25 -6.64
N LEU A 152 4.29 -2.56 -6.60
CA LEU A 152 5.02 -3.22 -5.51
C LEU A 152 6.46 -2.69 -5.41
N THR A 153 7.20 -2.71 -6.52
CA THR A 153 8.59 -2.24 -6.59
C THR A 153 8.71 -0.77 -6.19
N GLY A 154 7.85 0.09 -6.75
CA GLY A 154 7.82 1.52 -6.45
C GLY A 154 7.48 1.79 -4.98
N SER A 155 6.55 1.05 -4.39
CA SER A 155 6.21 1.18 -2.96
C SER A 155 7.39 0.82 -2.05
N ILE A 156 8.14 -0.22 -2.37
CA ILE A 156 9.36 -0.60 -1.63
C ILE A 156 10.41 0.50 -1.77
N LEU A 157 10.66 0.98 -2.99
CA LEU A 157 11.64 2.04 -3.27
C LEU A 157 11.27 3.36 -2.57
N ALA A 158 10.00 3.78 -2.66
CA ALA A 158 9.53 5.00 -2.02
C ALA A 158 9.66 4.93 -0.50
N THR A 159 9.28 3.80 0.11
CA THR A 159 9.43 3.58 1.56
C THR A 159 10.89 3.59 1.98
N TRP A 160 11.77 2.96 1.18
CA TRP A 160 13.21 3.01 1.41
C TRP A 160 13.75 4.45 1.30
N GLY A 161 13.38 5.19 0.25
CA GLY A 161 13.78 6.58 0.05
C GLY A 161 13.33 7.46 1.22
N MET A 162 12.09 7.29 1.67
CA MET A 162 11.55 7.97 2.84
C MET A 162 12.37 7.66 4.11
N ALA A 163 12.71 6.40 4.35
CA ALA A 163 13.54 5.99 5.50
C ALA A 163 14.97 6.57 5.45
N ARG A 164 15.48 6.85 4.24
CA ARG A 164 16.79 7.51 4.01
C ARG A 164 16.72 9.04 3.98
N GLY A 165 15.51 9.61 4.05
CA GLY A 165 15.27 11.04 3.93
C GLY A 165 15.49 11.60 2.52
N TRP A 166 15.35 10.77 1.48
CA TRP A 166 15.50 11.24 0.11
C TRP A 166 14.27 12.02 -0.34
N ASN A 167 14.47 13.21 -0.88
CA ASN A 167 13.37 14.01 -1.42
C ASN A 167 12.72 13.35 -2.65
N GLU A 168 13.45 12.50 -3.35
CA GLU A 168 12.97 11.76 -4.53
C GLU A 168 11.82 10.81 -4.23
N PHE A 169 11.61 10.41 -2.98
CA PHE A 169 10.53 9.45 -2.65
C PHE A 169 9.14 9.98 -3.01
N TRP A 170 8.93 11.29 -2.98
CA TRP A 170 7.67 11.90 -3.39
C TRP A 170 7.36 11.63 -4.86
N PHE A 171 8.37 11.79 -5.75
CA PHE A 171 8.21 11.48 -7.18
C PHE A 171 7.98 10.00 -7.44
N VAL A 172 8.58 9.12 -6.63
CA VAL A 172 8.36 7.67 -6.73
C VAL A 172 6.93 7.31 -6.36
N TRP A 173 6.35 7.93 -5.31
CA TRP A 173 4.94 7.75 -4.97
C TRP A 173 4.03 8.21 -6.10
N ILE A 174 4.25 9.39 -6.68
CA ILE A 174 3.49 9.87 -7.84
C ILE A 174 3.58 8.86 -9.00
N ALA A 175 4.77 8.32 -9.29
CA ALA A 175 4.95 7.32 -10.35
C ALA A 175 4.20 5.99 -10.05
N VAL A 176 4.09 5.60 -8.77
CA VAL A 176 3.26 4.47 -8.33
C VAL A 176 1.78 4.76 -8.57
N ASP A 177 1.33 5.96 -8.22
CA ASP A 177 -0.09 6.33 -8.32
C ASP A 177 -0.54 6.47 -9.78
N VAL A 178 0.32 7.00 -10.66
CA VAL A 178 0.04 7.11 -12.12
C VAL A 178 -0.25 5.73 -12.75
N VAL A 179 0.40 4.68 -12.29
CA VAL A 179 0.15 3.31 -12.75
C VAL A 179 -0.97 2.65 -11.93
N GLY A 180 -1.04 2.95 -10.64
CA GLY A 180 -1.98 2.33 -9.72
C GLY A 180 -3.43 2.73 -9.97
N VAL A 181 -3.68 4.01 -10.27
CA VAL A 181 -5.04 4.50 -10.57
C VAL A 181 -5.67 3.75 -11.75
N PRO A 182 -5.06 3.69 -12.96
CA PRO A 182 -5.65 2.96 -14.08
C PRO A 182 -5.73 1.44 -13.83
N LEU A 183 -4.74 0.84 -13.15
CA LEU A 183 -4.80 -0.59 -12.82
C LEU A 183 -6.02 -0.90 -11.96
N LEU A 184 -6.21 -0.18 -10.86
CA LEU A 184 -7.30 -0.42 -9.92
C LEU A 184 -8.67 -0.05 -10.50
N ALA A 185 -8.74 1.04 -11.29
CA ALA A 185 -9.98 1.43 -11.98
C ALA A 185 -10.42 0.38 -13.00
N THR A 186 -9.51 -0.15 -13.81
CA THR A 186 -9.80 -1.21 -14.80
C THR A 186 -10.12 -2.54 -14.13
N ALA A 187 -9.52 -2.84 -12.98
CA ALA A 187 -9.84 -3.99 -12.14
C ALA A 187 -11.12 -3.80 -11.31
N GLN A 188 -11.78 -2.63 -11.43
CA GLN A 188 -13.03 -2.26 -10.72
C GLN A 188 -12.89 -2.19 -9.18
N TYR A 189 -11.70 -1.88 -8.69
CA TYR A 189 -11.41 -1.52 -7.30
C TYR A 189 -11.49 0.01 -7.14
N TYR A 190 -12.69 0.58 -7.31
CA TYR A 190 -12.90 2.04 -7.37
C TYR A 190 -12.52 2.78 -6.07
N PRO A 191 -12.88 2.32 -4.87
CA PRO A 191 -12.44 2.95 -3.63
C PRO A 191 -10.92 3.02 -3.51
N SER A 192 -10.23 1.95 -3.88
CA SER A 192 -8.77 1.91 -3.86
C SER A 192 -8.16 2.81 -4.92
N ALA A 193 -8.73 2.87 -6.14
CA ALA A 193 -8.29 3.80 -7.19
C ALA A 193 -8.43 5.26 -6.73
N LEU A 194 -9.56 5.61 -6.10
CA LEU A 194 -9.79 6.95 -5.54
C LEU A 194 -8.76 7.29 -4.45
N MET A 195 -8.40 6.34 -3.60
CA MET A 195 -7.37 6.55 -2.57
C MET A 195 -5.99 6.82 -3.18
N TYR A 196 -5.63 6.17 -4.29
CA TYR A 196 -4.38 6.47 -5.01
C TYR A 196 -4.40 7.90 -5.59
N VAL A 197 -5.52 8.35 -6.16
CA VAL A 197 -5.67 9.76 -6.59
C VAL A 197 -5.47 10.71 -5.42
N PHE A 198 -6.07 10.40 -4.26
CA PHE A 198 -5.93 11.22 -3.06
C PHE A 198 -4.48 11.27 -2.56
N TYR A 199 -3.77 10.12 -2.50
CA TYR A 199 -2.37 10.08 -2.09
C TYR A 199 -1.46 10.76 -3.10
N GLY A 200 -1.68 10.59 -4.41
CA GLY A 200 -0.95 11.30 -5.45
C GLY A 200 -1.09 12.82 -5.34
N ALA A 201 -2.33 13.31 -5.09
CA ALA A 201 -2.57 14.73 -4.83
C ALA A 201 -1.90 15.22 -3.54
N PHE A 202 -1.79 14.38 -2.53
CA PHE A 202 -1.10 14.71 -1.28
C PHE A 202 0.43 14.79 -1.46
N CYS A 203 0.99 14.12 -2.47
CA CYS A 203 2.42 14.15 -2.79
C CYS A 203 2.85 15.39 -3.62
N LEU A 204 1.89 16.19 -4.12
CA LEU A 204 2.13 17.42 -4.89
C LEU A 204 2.21 18.64 -4.01
#